data_9850bfb560e5b560a826d4af21bdb41a
#
_entry.id   9850bfb560e5b560a826d4af21bdb41a
#
_cell.length_a   1.000
_cell.length_b   1.000
_cell.length_c   1.000
_cell.angle_alpha   90.00
_cell.angle_beta   90.00
_cell.angle_gamma   90.00
#
_symmetry.space_group_name_H-M   'P 1'
#
loop_
_entity.id
_entity.type
_entity.pdbx_description
1 polymer ?
#
loop_
_entity_poly.entity_id
_entity_poly.type
_entity_poly.pdbx_seq_one_letter_code
_entity_poly.pdbx_strand_id
1 'polypeptide(L)' 'MSGRVNYFGKTFAQWLLEERRIAGQVSSLATIARSDPAFPRNGDIDQVRSRLSAINVDSHIIDSLPIAERLWLRS' A
#
# COMPACT_ATOMS: atom_id res chain seq x y z
N MET A 1 -11.11 15.27 -3.14
CA MET A 1 -10.91 14.76 -1.83
C MET A 1 -10.25 13.39 -1.87
N SER A 2 -9.08 13.32 -1.39
CA SER A 2 -8.39 12.06 -1.22
C SER A 2 -8.82 11.46 0.11
N GLY A 3 -8.39 10.27 0.39
CA GLY A 3 -8.60 9.74 1.71
C GLY A 3 -9.73 8.75 1.86
N ARG A 4 -9.97 7.96 0.82
CA ARG A 4 -10.81 6.78 1.02
C ARG A 4 -10.23 5.97 2.17
N VAL A 5 -11.10 5.53 3.05
CA VAL A 5 -10.70 4.69 4.17
C VAL A 5 -11.51 3.40 4.14
N ASN A 6 -10.98 2.37 4.79
CA ASN A 6 -11.68 1.10 4.90
C ASN A 6 -12.66 1.15 6.08
N TYR A 7 -13.26 0.01 6.38
CA TYR A 7 -14.22 -0.13 7.47
C TYR A 7 -13.68 0.38 8.81
N PHE A 8 -12.37 0.24 9.03
CA PHE A 8 -11.71 0.65 10.28
C PHE A 8 -11.17 2.08 10.23
N GLY A 9 -11.51 2.84 9.20
CA GLY A 9 -11.09 4.22 9.10
C GLY A 9 -9.64 4.43 8.68
N LYS A 10 -9.01 3.43 8.08
CA LYS A 10 -7.61 3.52 7.66
C LYS A 10 -7.49 3.75 6.17
N THR A 11 -6.60 4.68 5.79
CA THR A 11 -6.24 4.83 4.38
C THR A 11 -5.47 3.60 3.92
N PHE A 12 -5.33 3.44 2.60
CA PHE A 12 -4.58 2.31 2.05
C PHE A 12 -3.15 2.26 2.60
N ALA A 13 -2.46 3.41 2.63
CA ALA A 13 -1.09 3.46 3.12
C ALA A 13 -1.00 3.14 4.61
N GLN A 14 -1.90 3.67 5.41
CA GLN A 14 -1.92 3.37 6.84
C GLN A 14 -2.09 1.88 7.08
N TRP A 15 -3.05 1.27 6.40
CA TRP A 15 -3.29 -0.16 6.53
C TRP A 15 -2.06 -0.96 6.11
N LEU A 16 -1.45 -0.61 4.98
CA LEU A 16 -0.30 -1.33 4.45
C LEU A 16 0.88 -1.30 5.42
N LEU A 17 1.11 -0.16 6.05
CA LEU A 17 2.22 0.00 6.98
C LEU A 17 2.01 -0.76 8.29
N GLU A 18 0.76 -0.93 8.70
CA GLU A 18 0.41 -1.52 9.99
C GLU A 18 0.09 -3.01 9.92
N GLU A 19 -0.39 -3.49 8.78
CA GLU A 19 -0.83 -4.87 8.67
C GLU A 19 0.37 -5.82 8.65
N ARG A 20 0.37 -6.78 9.54
CA ARG A 20 1.48 -7.72 9.68
C ARG A 20 1.11 -9.14 9.25
N ARG A 21 -0.14 -9.38 8.89
CA ARG A 21 -0.61 -10.70 8.45
C ARG A 21 -0.71 -10.81 6.95
N ILE A 22 0.10 -10.04 6.25
CA ILE A 22 0.14 -10.04 4.79
C ILE A 22 1.18 -11.05 4.34
N ALA A 23 0.86 -11.80 3.30
CA ALA A 23 1.76 -12.79 2.73
C ALA A 23 1.89 -12.61 1.22
N GLY A 24 2.87 -13.28 0.63
CA GLY A 24 3.07 -13.28 -0.82
C GLY A 24 3.56 -11.94 -1.35
N GLN A 25 3.11 -11.57 -2.52
CA GLN A 25 3.54 -10.32 -3.18
C GLN A 25 3.22 -9.08 -2.37
N VAL A 26 2.12 -9.10 -1.64
CA VAL A 26 1.70 -7.97 -0.82
C VAL A 26 2.66 -7.78 0.36
N SER A 27 3.25 -8.87 0.85
CA SER A 27 4.28 -8.78 1.89
C SER A 27 5.49 -7.99 1.40
N SER A 28 5.93 -8.22 0.16
CA SER A 28 7.03 -7.46 -0.42
C SER A 28 6.69 -5.98 -0.54
N LEU A 29 5.48 -5.69 -0.95
CA LEU A 29 4.99 -4.31 -1.04
C LEU A 29 5.03 -3.62 0.32
N ALA A 30 4.57 -4.29 1.36
CA ALA A 30 4.58 -3.73 2.71
C ALA A 30 6.01 -3.49 3.21
N THR A 31 6.93 -4.39 2.90
CA THR A 31 8.33 -4.23 3.28
C THR A 31 8.95 -3.00 2.62
N ILE A 32 8.68 -2.81 1.33
CA ILE A 32 9.16 -1.63 0.61
C ILE A 32 8.60 -0.35 1.24
N ALA A 33 7.30 -0.36 1.54
CA ALA A 33 6.65 0.80 2.14
C ALA A 33 7.28 1.18 3.49
N ARG A 34 7.56 0.20 4.33
CA ARG A 34 8.15 0.45 5.64
C ARG A 34 9.59 0.94 5.55
N SER A 35 10.29 0.57 4.49
CA SER A 35 11.70 0.93 4.29
C SER A 35 11.88 2.28 3.63
N ASP A 36 10.84 2.86 3.06
CA ASP A 36 10.92 4.10 2.30
C ASP A 36 10.57 5.30 3.20
N PRO A 37 11.56 6.14 3.54
CA PRO A 37 11.30 7.28 4.42
C PRO A 37 10.38 8.34 3.82
N ALA A 38 10.24 8.35 2.49
CA ALA A 38 9.37 9.31 1.80
C ALA A 38 8.04 8.70 1.37
N PHE A 39 7.71 7.50 1.87
CA PHE A 39 6.45 6.86 1.55
C PHE A 39 5.28 7.68 2.07
N PRO A 40 4.20 7.85 1.28
CA PRO A 40 3.04 8.65 1.71
C PRO A 40 2.23 7.89 2.79
N ARG A 41 2.53 8.16 4.03
CA ARG A 41 2.00 7.39 5.18
C ARG A 41 0.48 7.42 5.32
N ASN A 42 -0.16 8.47 4.84
CA ASN A 42 -1.61 8.61 4.89
C ASN A 42 -2.22 8.64 3.49
N GLY A 43 -1.47 8.15 2.49
CA GLY A 43 -1.88 8.25 1.12
C GLY A 43 -2.93 7.23 0.70
N ASP A 44 -3.65 7.57 -0.37
CA ASP A 44 -4.54 6.62 -1.02
C ASP A 44 -3.72 5.74 -1.97
N ILE A 45 -4.41 4.80 -2.63
CA ILE A 45 -3.74 3.83 -3.49
C ILE A 45 -3.03 4.50 -4.67
N ASP A 46 -3.57 5.59 -5.19
CA ASP A 46 -2.95 6.30 -6.31
C ASP A 46 -1.65 6.97 -5.88
N GLN A 47 -1.61 7.55 -4.70
CA GLN A 47 -0.40 8.15 -4.16
C GLN A 47 0.66 7.10 -3.91
N VAL A 48 0.27 5.94 -3.39
CA VAL A 48 1.18 4.82 -3.17
C VAL A 48 1.74 4.32 -4.50
N ARG A 49 0.88 4.17 -5.51
CA ARG A 49 1.33 3.74 -6.83
C ARG A 49 2.32 4.72 -7.43
N SER A 50 2.04 6.01 -7.32
CA SER A 50 2.95 7.05 -7.84
C SER A 50 4.31 6.99 -7.16
N ARG A 51 4.32 6.78 -5.86
CA ARG A 51 5.58 6.68 -5.12
C ARG A 51 6.38 5.45 -5.55
N LEU A 52 5.72 4.31 -5.68
CA LEU A 52 6.39 3.08 -6.11
C LEU A 52 6.98 3.22 -7.51
N SER A 53 6.28 3.91 -8.40
CA SER A 53 6.80 4.19 -9.74
C SER A 53 8.01 5.10 -9.67
N ALA A 54 8.00 6.07 -8.78
CA ALA A 54 9.10 7.03 -8.65
C ALA A 54 10.40 6.37 -8.17
N ILE A 55 10.29 5.32 -7.36
CA ILE A 55 11.48 4.62 -6.85
C ILE A 55 11.80 3.35 -7.65
N ASN A 56 11.13 3.16 -8.79
CA ASN A 56 11.45 2.10 -9.75
C ASN A 56 11.40 0.68 -9.18
N VAL A 57 10.36 0.37 -8.41
CA VAL A 57 10.17 -1.00 -7.96
C VAL A 57 9.79 -1.90 -9.15
N ASP A 58 9.97 -3.20 -9.00
CA ASP A 58 9.60 -4.15 -10.02
C ASP A 58 8.11 -4.04 -10.36
N SER A 59 7.80 -4.21 -11.65
CA SER A 59 6.42 -4.07 -12.11
C SER A 59 5.49 -5.05 -11.43
N HIS A 60 5.95 -6.28 -11.12
CA HIS A 60 5.06 -7.24 -10.47
C HIS A 60 4.73 -6.84 -9.02
N ILE A 61 5.55 -6.01 -8.39
CA ILE A 61 5.20 -5.45 -7.09
C ILE A 61 4.05 -4.45 -7.26
N ILE A 62 4.14 -3.59 -8.28
CA ILE A 62 3.07 -2.65 -8.59
C ILE A 62 1.80 -3.42 -8.98
N ASP A 63 1.94 -4.51 -9.71
CA ASP A 63 0.81 -5.35 -10.11
C ASP A 63 0.11 -6.01 -8.93
N SER A 64 0.76 -6.07 -7.77
CA SER A 64 0.13 -6.61 -6.56
C SER A 64 -0.81 -5.60 -5.89
N LEU A 65 -0.80 -4.33 -6.31
CA LEU A 65 -1.65 -3.31 -5.70
C LEU A 65 -3.15 -3.65 -5.76
N PRO A 66 -3.70 -4.17 -6.85
CA PRO A 66 -5.13 -4.55 -6.86
C PRO A 66 -5.46 -5.62 -5.82
N ILE A 67 -4.54 -6.55 -5.60
CA ILE A 67 -4.73 -7.61 -4.60
C ILE A 67 -4.70 -6.98 -3.20
N ALA A 68 -3.74 -6.11 -2.95
CA ALA A 68 -3.63 -5.39 -1.69
C ALA A 68 -4.86 -4.53 -1.43
N GLU A 69 -5.38 -3.89 -2.45
CA GLU A 69 -6.58 -3.06 -2.33
C GLU A 69 -7.77 -3.88 -1.86
N ARG A 70 -7.95 -5.07 -2.40
CA ARG A 70 -9.04 -5.96 -1.99
C ARG A 70 -8.91 -6.35 -0.52
N LEU A 71 -7.69 -6.65 -0.09
CA LEU A 71 -7.44 -7.01 1.31
C LEU A 71 -7.74 -5.83 2.22
N TRP A 72 -7.33 -4.65 1.82
CA TRP A 72 -7.58 -3.42 2.58
C TRP A 72 -9.07 -3.14 2.72
N LEU A 73 -9.84 -3.31 1.66
CA LEU A 73 -11.28 -3.07 1.69
C LEU A 73 -12.03 -4.07 2.57
N ARG A 74 -11.45 -5.25 2.77
CA ARG A 74 -12.04 -6.29 3.63
C ARG A 74 -11.65 -6.14 5.10
N SER A 75 -10.70 -5.32 5.37
CA SER A 75 -10.19 -5.16 6.74
C SER A 75 -11.11 -4.33 7.60
#